data_eada7d76b3920e6416afcfecf5b03aba
#
_entry.id   eada7d76b3920e6416afcfecf5b03aba
#
_cell.length_a   1.000
_cell.length_b   1.000
_cell.length_c   1.000
_cell.angle_alpha   90.00
_cell.angle_beta   90.00
_cell.angle_gamma   90.00
#
_symmetry.space_group_name_H-M   'P 1'
#
loop_
_entity.id
_entity.type
_entity.pdbx_description
1 polymer ?
#
loop_
_entity_poly.entity_id
_entity_poly.type
_entity_poly.pdbx_seq_one_letter_code
_entity_poly.pdbx_strand_id
1 'polypeptide(L)'
;MYYLQTKASFDAAHFLWKYEGKCRNIHGHRWNVVAKIKSQELEQEGQTRGMVVDFGNLKKDLKALCDYFDHSLIYETGSLKAETVAALQNEDLHLEEVSFRPTAENFAYYFYKELTD
;
A
#
# COMPACT_ATOMS: atom_id res chain seq x y z
N MET A 1 -8.91 -26.81 0.72
CA MET A 1 -8.41 -25.44 0.89
C MET A 1 -8.00 -24.85 -0.44
N TYR A 2 -8.53 -23.69 -0.76
CA TYR A 2 -8.25 -23.00 -2.02
C TYR A 2 -7.48 -21.72 -1.73
N TYR A 3 -6.50 -21.39 -2.59
CA TYR A 3 -5.67 -20.21 -2.47
C TYR A 3 -5.71 -19.43 -3.77
N LEU A 4 -5.82 -18.11 -3.67
CA LEU A 4 -5.59 -17.20 -4.78
C LEU A 4 -4.50 -16.23 -4.38
N GLN A 5 -3.67 -15.86 -5.34
CA GLN A 5 -2.58 -14.93 -5.09
C GLN A 5 -2.44 -13.99 -6.27
N THR A 6 -2.29 -12.72 -5.99
CA THR A 6 -1.94 -11.72 -6.99
C THR A 6 -0.93 -10.78 -6.40
N LYS A 7 -0.20 -10.09 -7.26
CA LYS A 7 0.83 -9.15 -6.82
C LYS A 7 0.81 -7.90 -7.67
N ALA A 8 1.27 -6.82 -7.08
CA ALA A 8 1.46 -5.54 -7.75
C ALA A 8 2.63 -4.83 -7.07
N SER A 9 3.11 -3.77 -7.66
CA SER A 9 4.22 -3.03 -7.09
C SER A 9 4.03 -1.54 -7.29
N PHE A 10 4.76 -0.77 -6.50
CA PHE A 10 4.86 0.68 -6.68
C PHE A 10 6.25 1.14 -6.26
N ASP A 11 6.70 2.23 -6.84
CA ASP A 11 7.97 2.85 -6.50
C ASP A 11 7.68 4.10 -5.69
N ALA A 12 8.25 4.21 -4.51
CA ALA A 12 7.98 5.35 -3.64
C ALA A 12 9.14 5.58 -2.70
N ALA A 13 9.31 6.85 -2.31
CA ALA A 13 10.27 7.24 -1.30
C ALA A 13 9.58 7.30 0.05
N HIS A 14 10.35 7.11 1.10
CA HIS A 14 9.90 7.26 2.47
C HIS A 14 11.08 7.52 3.39
N PHE A 15 10.79 7.73 4.68
CA PHE A 15 11.82 7.79 5.71
C PHE A 15 11.17 7.37 7.03
N LEU A 16 12.02 6.94 7.97
CA LEU A 16 11.55 6.50 9.28
C LEU A 16 11.82 7.61 10.30
N TRP A 17 10.75 8.28 10.69
CA TRP A 17 10.79 9.38 11.65
C TRP A 17 11.11 8.84 13.05
N LYS A 18 11.99 9.53 13.77
CA LYS A 18 12.44 9.15 15.12
C LYS A 18 13.15 7.79 15.13
N TYR A 19 13.83 7.47 14.06
CA TYR A 19 14.60 6.24 13.94
C TYR A 19 16.09 6.56 13.96
N GLU A 20 16.88 5.76 14.68
CA GLU A 20 18.34 5.89 14.70
C GLU A 20 18.91 4.94 13.65
N GLY A 21 19.42 5.49 12.56
CA GLY A 21 19.96 4.72 11.47
C GLY A 21 19.76 5.42 10.13
N LYS A 22 20.28 4.81 9.08
CA LYS A 22 20.25 5.42 7.73
C LYS A 22 18.84 5.67 7.24
N CYS A 23 17.90 4.81 7.63
CA CYS A 23 16.53 4.88 7.11
C CYS A 23 15.74 6.09 7.62
N ARG A 24 16.31 6.87 8.54
CA ARG A 24 15.75 8.16 8.93
C ARG A 24 15.78 9.16 7.78
N ASN A 25 16.64 8.93 6.80
CA ASN A 25 16.78 9.80 5.63
C ASN A 25 15.83 9.35 4.52
N ILE A 26 15.48 10.28 3.65
CA ILE A 26 14.62 9.98 2.52
C ILE A 26 15.36 9.02 1.59
N HIS A 27 14.71 7.91 1.24
CA HIS A 27 15.24 6.92 0.33
C HIS A 27 14.09 6.22 -0.36
N GLY A 28 14.38 5.57 -1.48
CA GLY A 28 13.34 4.97 -2.30
C GLY A 28 13.47 3.46 -2.43
N HIS A 29 12.34 2.83 -2.67
CA HIS A 29 12.24 1.39 -2.89
C HIS A 29 11.24 1.08 -3.97
N ARG A 30 11.39 -0.09 -4.59
CA ARG A 30 10.28 -0.74 -5.25
C ARG A 30 9.56 -1.58 -4.19
N TRP A 31 8.30 -1.25 -3.96
CA TRP A 31 7.48 -1.95 -2.98
C TRP A 31 6.70 -3.02 -3.71
N ASN A 32 6.93 -4.28 -3.34
CA ASN A 32 6.21 -5.40 -3.92
C ASN A 32 5.13 -5.85 -2.94
N VAL A 33 3.90 -5.88 -3.39
CA VAL A 33 2.75 -6.24 -2.55
C VAL A 33 2.15 -7.52 -3.11
N VAL A 34 2.02 -8.53 -2.24
CA VAL A 34 1.42 -9.80 -2.59
C VAL A 34 0.15 -9.95 -1.76
N ALA A 35 -0.99 -10.10 -2.43
CA ALA A 35 -2.25 -10.38 -1.77
C ALA A 35 -2.56 -11.86 -1.95
N LYS A 36 -2.73 -12.55 -0.82
CA LYS A 36 -3.04 -13.99 -0.81
C LYS A 36 -4.35 -14.19 -0.07
N ILE A 37 -5.27 -14.87 -0.73
CA ILE A 37 -6.59 -15.17 -0.17
C ILE A 37 -6.72 -16.68 -0.08
N LYS A 38 -7.33 -17.15 1.00
CA LYS A 38 -7.59 -18.58 1.18
C LYS A 38 -9.03 -18.79 1.61
N SER A 39 -9.59 -19.92 1.24
CA SER A 39 -10.93 -20.33 1.65
C SER A 39 -11.03 -21.84 1.65
N GLN A 40 -11.83 -22.38 2.58
CA GLN A 40 -12.14 -23.80 2.62
C GLN A 40 -13.08 -24.19 1.49
N GLU A 41 -13.95 -23.27 1.06
CA GLU A 41 -15.01 -23.54 0.12
C GLU A 41 -15.04 -22.49 -1.00
N LEU A 42 -15.65 -22.88 -2.10
CA LEU A 42 -15.94 -21.96 -3.21
C LEU A 42 -17.36 -21.44 -3.06
N GLU A 43 -17.63 -20.27 -3.63
CA GLU A 43 -18.99 -19.74 -3.71
C GLU A 43 -19.87 -20.70 -4.50
N GLN A 44 -21.09 -20.92 -4.05
CA GLN A 44 -21.97 -21.91 -4.65
C GLN A 44 -22.98 -21.31 -5.63
N GLU A 45 -23.22 -20.01 -5.54
CA GLU A 45 -24.25 -19.34 -6.34
C GLU A 45 -23.78 -17.98 -6.82
N GLY A 46 -24.47 -17.46 -7.83
CA GLY A 46 -24.29 -16.11 -8.29
C GLY A 46 -23.14 -15.94 -9.25
N GLN A 47 -22.75 -14.69 -9.42
CA GLN A 47 -21.70 -14.30 -10.37
C GLN A 47 -20.36 -14.94 -10.06
N THR A 48 -20.06 -15.18 -8.77
CA THR A 48 -18.78 -15.72 -8.33
C THR A 48 -18.84 -17.23 -8.07
N ARG A 49 -19.87 -17.90 -8.58
CA ARG A 49 -20.01 -19.36 -8.41
C ARG A 49 -18.73 -20.07 -8.91
N GLY A 50 -18.21 -20.98 -8.09
CA GLY A 50 -17.00 -21.72 -8.39
C GLY A 50 -15.72 -20.95 -8.11
N MET A 51 -15.82 -19.80 -7.47
CA MET A 51 -14.68 -18.93 -7.16
C MET A 51 -14.54 -18.73 -5.65
N VAL A 52 -13.34 -18.38 -5.21
CA VAL A 52 -13.11 -17.89 -3.84
C VAL A 52 -13.62 -16.45 -3.75
N VAL A 53 -13.18 -15.62 -4.69
CA VAL A 53 -13.65 -14.25 -4.91
C VAL A 53 -13.50 -13.98 -6.40
N ASP A 54 -14.01 -12.84 -6.86
CA ASP A 54 -13.75 -12.41 -8.23
C ASP A 54 -12.30 -11.99 -8.35
N PHE A 55 -11.49 -12.79 -9.03
CA PHE A 55 -10.05 -12.57 -9.14
C PHE A 55 -9.71 -11.27 -9.87
N GLY A 56 -10.50 -10.93 -10.89
CA GLY A 56 -10.31 -9.68 -11.61
C GLY A 56 -10.49 -8.46 -10.72
N ASN A 57 -11.49 -8.51 -9.83
CA ASN A 57 -11.72 -7.42 -8.88
C ASN A 57 -10.58 -7.33 -7.86
N LEU A 58 -10.08 -8.46 -7.38
CA LEU A 58 -8.95 -8.47 -6.46
C LEU A 58 -7.72 -7.82 -7.08
N LYS A 59 -7.40 -8.20 -8.33
CA LYS A 59 -6.26 -7.63 -9.05
C LYS A 59 -6.42 -6.13 -9.24
N LYS A 60 -7.62 -5.70 -9.64
CA LYS A 60 -7.92 -4.29 -9.89
C LYS A 60 -7.79 -3.47 -8.61
N ASP A 61 -8.32 -3.98 -7.50
CA ASP A 61 -8.27 -3.27 -6.22
C ASP A 61 -6.83 -3.15 -5.71
N LEU A 62 -6.04 -4.22 -5.81
CA LEU A 62 -4.65 -4.16 -5.40
C LEU A 62 -3.86 -3.17 -6.25
N LYS A 63 -4.08 -3.20 -7.57
CA LYS A 63 -3.40 -2.27 -8.47
C LYS A 63 -3.76 -0.82 -8.14
N ALA A 64 -5.03 -0.53 -7.86
CA ALA A 64 -5.46 0.82 -7.50
C ALA A 64 -4.78 1.32 -6.24
N LEU A 65 -4.64 0.46 -5.23
CA LEU A 65 -3.95 0.82 -3.99
C LEU A 65 -2.47 1.11 -4.24
N CYS A 66 -1.82 0.29 -5.07
CA CYS A 66 -0.41 0.51 -5.41
C CYS A 66 -0.24 1.79 -6.24
N ASP A 67 -1.12 2.03 -7.19
CA ASP A 67 -1.06 3.24 -8.04
C ASP A 67 -1.21 4.51 -7.20
N TYR A 68 -1.98 4.45 -6.12
CA TYR A 68 -2.17 5.59 -5.22
C TYR A 68 -0.83 6.07 -4.63
N PHE A 69 0.05 5.13 -4.28
CA PHE A 69 1.34 5.46 -3.69
C PHE A 69 2.48 5.60 -4.70
N ASP A 70 2.24 5.17 -5.95
CA ASP A 70 3.30 5.12 -6.94
C ASP A 70 3.84 6.51 -7.24
N HIS A 71 5.18 6.61 -7.28
CA HIS A 71 5.90 7.87 -7.53
C HIS A 71 5.55 8.97 -6.53
N SER A 72 5.48 8.59 -5.25
CA SER A 72 5.21 9.55 -4.18
C SER A 72 6.33 9.55 -3.14
N LEU A 73 6.33 10.60 -2.31
CA LEU A 73 7.03 10.60 -1.03
C LEU A 73 5.99 10.31 0.03
N ILE A 74 6.16 9.19 0.72
CA ILE A 74 5.24 8.75 1.78
C ILE A 74 5.83 9.20 3.10
N TYR A 75 5.05 9.95 3.88
CA TYR A 75 5.54 10.44 5.17
C TYR A 75 4.48 10.28 6.26
N GLU A 76 4.97 10.05 7.47
CA GLU A 76 4.10 9.88 8.64
C GLU A 76 3.56 11.23 9.10
N THR A 77 2.32 11.25 9.55
CA THR A 77 1.70 12.47 10.12
C THR A 77 2.60 13.06 11.20
N GLY A 78 2.90 14.35 11.08
CA GLY A 78 3.74 15.06 12.05
C GLY A 78 5.23 14.94 11.82
N SER A 79 5.67 14.15 10.84
CA SER A 79 7.10 13.91 10.61
C SER A 79 7.78 15.03 9.81
N LEU A 80 7.00 15.86 9.12
CA LEU A 80 7.50 17.00 8.36
C LEU A 80 6.82 18.27 8.86
N LYS A 81 7.56 19.37 8.85
CA LYS A 81 7.00 20.67 9.21
C LYS A 81 5.98 21.11 8.16
N ALA A 82 4.98 21.86 8.59
CA ALA A 82 3.93 22.34 7.70
C ALA A 82 4.49 23.15 6.52
N GLU A 83 5.48 24.00 6.77
CA GLU A 83 6.11 24.80 5.72
C GLU A 83 6.89 23.91 4.72
N THR A 84 7.45 22.79 5.18
CA THR A 84 8.14 21.86 4.29
C THR A 84 7.15 21.17 3.34
N VAL A 85 6.04 20.69 3.89
CA VAL A 85 4.98 20.08 3.09
C VAL A 85 4.44 21.07 2.06
N ALA A 86 4.16 22.28 2.49
CA ALA A 86 3.65 23.32 1.60
C ALA A 86 4.64 23.64 0.47
N ALA A 87 5.93 23.72 0.79
CA ALA A 87 6.96 24.01 -0.21
C ALA A 87 7.03 22.91 -1.27
N LEU A 88 6.99 21.64 -0.84
CA LEU A 88 7.03 20.52 -1.76
C LEU A 88 5.77 20.46 -2.63
N GLN A 89 4.62 20.75 -2.04
CA GLN A 89 3.36 20.81 -2.80
C GLN A 89 3.38 21.95 -3.82
N ASN A 90 4.00 23.07 -3.47
CA ASN A 90 4.14 24.20 -4.40
C ASN A 90 5.04 23.85 -5.58
N GLU A 91 5.88 22.85 -5.44
CA GLU A 91 6.71 22.34 -6.54
C GLU A 91 5.97 21.27 -7.35
N ASP A 92 4.70 21.03 -7.08
CA ASP A 92 3.88 20.02 -7.75
C ASP A 92 4.40 18.59 -7.54
N LEU A 93 5.03 18.33 -6.39
CA LEU A 93 5.52 16.98 -6.08
C LEU A 93 4.41 16.18 -5.40
N HIS A 94 4.36 14.88 -5.72
CA HIS A 94 3.35 13.98 -5.18
C HIS A 94 3.75 13.49 -3.79
N LEU A 95 2.99 13.90 -2.77
CA LEU A 95 3.20 13.48 -1.39
C LEU A 95 1.97 12.72 -0.91
N GLU A 96 2.20 11.68 -0.11
CA GLU A 96 1.12 10.93 0.55
C GLU A 96 1.40 10.86 2.04
N GLU A 97 0.51 11.45 2.83
CA GLU A 97 0.60 11.39 4.28
C GLU A 97 -0.10 10.13 4.78
N VAL A 98 0.57 9.40 5.68
CA VAL A 98 -0.02 8.23 6.32
C VAL A 98 0.01 8.43 7.84
N SER A 99 -0.92 7.77 8.54
CA SER A 99 -1.05 7.91 9.99
C SER A 99 -0.18 6.92 10.77
N PHE A 100 0.69 6.21 10.08
CA PHE A 100 1.55 5.18 10.66
C PHE A 100 2.97 5.39 10.15
N ARG A 101 3.95 4.81 10.87
CA ARG A 101 5.32 4.79 10.36
C ARG A 101 5.32 3.91 9.10
N PRO A 102 5.81 4.42 7.96
CA PRO A 102 5.71 3.68 6.69
C PRO A 102 6.74 2.56 6.57
N THR A 103 6.62 1.56 7.42
CA THR A 103 7.40 0.33 7.39
C THR A 103 6.69 -0.72 6.54
N ALA A 104 7.42 -1.76 6.11
CA ALA A 104 6.80 -2.86 5.37
C ALA A 104 5.69 -3.52 6.17
N GLU A 105 5.91 -3.69 7.49
CA GLU A 105 4.92 -4.31 8.38
C GLU A 105 3.63 -3.50 8.46
N ASN A 106 3.75 -2.19 8.63
CA ASN A 106 2.57 -1.33 8.71
C ASN A 106 1.85 -1.21 7.37
N PHE A 107 2.59 -1.21 6.26
CA PHE A 107 1.97 -1.25 4.94
C PHE A 107 1.24 -2.57 4.71
N ALA A 108 1.80 -3.69 5.16
CA ALA A 108 1.12 -4.97 5.04
C ALA A 108 -0.23 -4.93 5.75
N TYR A 109 -0.28 -4.35 6.95
CA TYR A 109 -1.52 -4.19 7.69
C TYR A 109 -2.48 -3.24 6.97
N TYR A 110 -1.97 -2.13 6.48
CA TYR A 110 -2.78 -1.15 5.74
C TYR A 110 -3.43 -1.78 4.52
N PHE A 111 -2.66 -2.49 3.70
CA PHE A 111 -3.19 -3.15 2.51
C PHE A 111 -4.22 -4.23 2.89
N TYR A 112 -3.93 -4.98 3.95
CA TYR A 112 -4.87 -5.98 4.45
C TYR A 112 -6.21 -5.33 4.80
N LYS A 113 -6.19 -4.23 5.53
CA LYS A 113 -7.41 -3.53 5.93
C LYS A 113 -8.17 -3.01 4.70
N GLU A 114 -7.47 -2.39 3.79
CA GLU A 114 -8.11 -1.82 2.60
C GLU A 114 -8.73 -2.89 1.70
N LEU A 115 -8.12 -4.06 1.62
CA LEU A 115 -8.63 -5.14 0.76
C LEU A 115 -9.74 -5.95 1.41
N THR A 116 -9.92 -5.86 2.74
CA THR A 116 -10.95 -6.63 3.45
C THR A 116 -12.19 -5.82 3.75
N ASP A 117 -12.20 -4.53 3.55
CA ASP A 117 -13.36 -3.65 3.82
C ASP A 117 -14.29 -3.47 2.63
#